data_65ec347e75242fb616d63a1ebb58f045
#
_entry.id   65ec347e75242fb616d63a1ebb58f045
#
_cell.length_a   1.000
_cell.length_b   1.000
_cell.length_c   1.000
_cell.angle_alpha   90.00
_cell.angle_beta   90.00
_cell.angle_gamma   90.00
#
_symmetry.space_group_name_H-M   'P 1'
#
loop_
_entity.id
_entity.type
_entity.pdbx_description
1 polymer ?
#
loop_
_entity_poly.entity_id
_entity_poly.type
_entity_poly.pdbx_seq_one_letter_code
_entity_poly.pdbx_strand_id
1 'polypeptide(L)'
;MRNASQHILFIATEYAAGMRPYADTIIHALWQPGDHVLIVAKDDSVKHDFDDLPADSITWVDYPVSKFKKLAFRFWPSRLFDTIKQIIADGGIQLIYSLTGELVLVNGCQQLQHMAPLLYTIHDAVGHDSKFDGVVTWLKHQLLVAWPQRRLIRMTRHQITNSKPQQQLVKEQFPYHNVYYAPFPTLVTDAIVQGNARVPELADVPDGYILFFGNLQLYKGVHLLYEAYRSHRELQQRPLVIAGAGYIYFERNSEDEEFLIFLNRFIDDSELKDLFSRAAVVVYPYISATQSGVASIASYFDKPMVLSDLPFFKQSCDGSAGVEFFTTGDSESLAAAITRSLQSPDASTRPLYDREYTSEALCSSLNQILSQVLTSRK
;
A
#
# COMPACT_ATOMS: atom_id res chain seq x y z
N MET A 1 24.72 -4.54 -5.04
CA MET A 1 24.78 -3.28 -4.25
C MET A 1 25.13 -2.13 -5.18
N ARG A 2 24.51 -0.99 -4.98
CA ARG A 2 24.81 0.27 -5.69
C ARG A 2 26.23 0.76 -5.34
N ASN A 3 26.93 1.42 -6.29
CA ASN A 3 28.24 2.01 -6.00
C ASN A 3 28.10 3.15 -4.99
N ALA A 4 29.04 3.26 -4.05
CA ALA A 4 29.06 4.29 -3.01
C ALA A 4 29.10 5.74 -3.55
N SER A 5 29.45 5.93 -4.83
CA SER A 5 29.43 7.24 -5.50
C SER A 5 28.13 7.57 -6.21
N GLN A 6 27.11 6.73 -6.10
CA GLN A 6 25.80 6.90 -6.75
C GLN A 6 24.77 7.35 -5.72
N HIS A 7 24.55 8.66 -5.62
CA HIS A 7 23.64 9.25 -4.65
C HIS A 7 22.22 9.40 -5.21
N ILE A 8 21.23 9.09 -4.39
CA ILE A 8 19.80 9.15 -4.72
C ILE A 8 19.13 10.24 -3.88
N LEU A 9 18.22 10.98 -4.51
CA LEU A 9 17.25 11.80 -3.81
C LEU A 9 15.90 11.06 -3.77
N PHE A 10 15.50 10.62 -2.58
CA PHE A 10 14.16 10.07 -2.34
C PHE A 10 13.19 11.22 -2.11
N ILE A 11 12.04 11.18 -2.77
CA ILE A 11 11.00 12.21 -2.63
C ILE A 11 9.66 11.55 -2.25
N ALA A 12 9.09 11.98 -1.11
CA ALA A 12 7.74 11.64 -0.69
C ALA A 12 6.94 12.92 -0.45
N THR A 13 6.16 13.36 -1.45
CA THR A 13 5.32 14.57 -1.32
C THR A 13 3.94 14.28 -0.75
N GLU A 14 3.58 13.02 -0.55
CA GLU A 14 2.44 12.56 0.23
C GLU A 14 2.92 11.50 1.24
N TYR A 15 3.15 11.95 2.47
CA TYR A 15 3.65 11.09 3.56
C TYR A 15 2.59 11.00 4.67
N ALA A 16 1.57 10.16 4.41
CA ALA A 16 0.45 9.95 5.33
C ALA A 16 -0.27 8.62 5.01
N ALA A 17 -1.04 8.10 5.95
CA ALA A 17 -1.79 6.85 5.84
C ALA A 17 -0.93 5.70 5.26
N GLY A 18 -1.43 4.94 4.30
CA GLY A 18 -0.71 3.82 3.68
C GLY A 18 0.55 4.20 2.89
N MET A 19 0.73 5.47 2.54
CA MET A 19 1.93 5.94 1.83
C MET A 19 3.13 6.14 2.77
N ARG A 20 2.87 6.41 4.05
CA ARG A 20 3.94 6.56 5.06
C ARG A 20 4.73 5.26 5.23
N PRO A 21 4.15 4.11 5.63
CA PRO A 21 4.91 2.87 5.78
C PRO A 21 5.52 2.38 4.46
N TYR A 22 4.88 2.67 3.31
CA TYR A 22 5.44 2.36 2.00
C TYR A 22 6.76 3.10 1.74
N ALA A 23 6.77 4.42 1.90
CA ALA A 23 7.95 5.24 1.67
C ALA A 23 9.05 4.94 2.69
N ASP A 24 8.68 4.81 3.95
CA ASP A 24 9.56 4.45 5.06
C ASP A 24 10.34 3.16 4.77
N THR A 25 9.63 2.07 4.50
CA THR A 25 10.26 0.77 4.19
C THR A 25 11.23 0.85 3.01
N ILE A 26 10.90 1.59 1.94
CA ILE A 26 11.78 1.71 0.77
C ILE A 26 13.02 2.55 1.09
N ILE A 27 12.85 3.65 1.82
CA ILE A 27 13.97 4.51 2.19
C ILE A 27 14.95 3.73 3.06
N HIS A 28 14.51 3.10 4.15
CA HIS A 28 15.39 2.30 5.01
C HIS A 28 16.05 1.13 4.28
N ALA A 29 15.33 0.49 3.35
CA ALA A 29 15.88 -0.60 2.56
C ALA A 29 17.00 -0.17 1.59
N LEU A 30 17.02 1.08 1.13
CA LEU A 30 17.88 1.53 0.04
C LEU A 30 18.87 2.61 0.42
N TRP A 31 18.61 3.36 1.49
CA TRP A 31 19.41 4.52 1.86
C TRP A 31 20.88 4.16 2.10
N GLN A 32 21.79 5.00 1.63
CA GLN A 32 23.22 4.87 1.82
C GLN A 32 23.83 6.25 2.10
N PRO A 33 24.98 6.34 2.78
CA PRO A 33 25.65 7.62 2.99
C PRO A 33 25.85 8.40 1.68
N GLY A 34 25.44 9.66 1.69
CA GLY A 34 25.43 10.55 0.51
C GLY A 34 24.07 10.64 -0.18
N ASP A 35 23.11 9.77 0.16
CA ASP A 35 21.72 9.95 -0.28
C ASP A 35 21.02 11.08 0.48
N HIS A 36 19.96 11.61 -0.11
CA HIS A 36 19.13 12.61 0.53
C HIS A 36 17.65 12.22 0.48
N VAL A 37 16.91 12.56 1.53
CA VAL A 37 15.48 12.28 1.66
C VAL A 37 14.73 13.61 1.77
N LEU A 38 13.72 13.83 0.93
CA LEU A 38 12.82 14.97 1.01
C LEU A 38 11.40 14.50 1.26
N ILE A 39 10.82 14.93 2.38
CA ILE A 39 9.47 14.53 2.81
C ILE A 39 8.61 15.76 3.05
N VAL A 40 7.39 15.72 2.51
CA VAL A 40 6.34 16.70 2.82
C VAL A 40 5.46 16.16 3.94
N ALA A 41 5.66 16.68 5.14
CA ALA A 41 4.95 16.27 6.35
C ALA A 41 3.69 17.12 6.60
N LYS A 42 2.60 16.49 7.07
CA LYS A 42 1.38 17.19 7.48
C LYS A 42 1.45 17.68 8.93
N ASP A 43 2.21 17.01 9.75
CA ASP A 43 2.46 17.32 11.16
C ASP A 43 3.84 16.82 11.59
N ASP A 44 4.28 17.25 12.78
CA ASP A 44 5.62 16.94 13.27
C ASP A 44 5.75 15.52 13.85
N SER A 45 4.65 14.82 14.08
CA SER A 45 4.67 13.49 14.70
C SER A 45 5.38 12.44 13.83
N VAL A 46 5.45 12.68 12.53
CA VAL A 46 6.11 11.77 11.58
C VAL A 46 7.63 12.01 11.45
N LYS A 47 8.16 13.09 12.03
CA LYS A 47 9.58 13.44 11.87
C LYS A 47 10.52 12.47 12.59
N HIS A 48 10.00 11.70 13.55
CA HIS A 48 10.76 10.66 14.26
C HIS A 48 10.96 9.36 13.46
N ASP A 49 10.31 9.19 12.32
CA ASP A 49 10.44 7.97 11.52
C ASP A 49 11.87 7.76 10.97
N PHE A 50 12.67 8.81 10.92
CA PHE A 50 14.03 8.78 10.38
C PHE A 50 15.08 9.33 11.37
N ASP A 51 14.82 9.20 12.68
CA ASP A 51 15.78 9.61 13.71
C ASP A 51 17.09 8.79 13.67
N ASP A 52 17.08 7.65 13.02
CA ASP A 52 18.24 6.78 12.76
C ASP A 52 19.11 7.24 11.58
N LEU A 53 18.61 8.13 10.72
CA LEU A 53 19.37 8.69 9.61
C LEU A 53 20.05 10.02 10.02
N PRO A 54 21.19 10.38 9.38
CA PRO A 54 21.83 11.67 9.64
C PRO A 54 20.89 12.84 9.35
N ALA A 55 20.76 13.77 10.31
CA ALA A 55 19.83 14.89 10.21
C ALA A 55 20.07 15.80 8.99
N ASP A 56 21.31 15.89 8.50
CA ASP A 56 21.71 16.64 7.30
C ASP A 56 21.33 15.92 5.99
N SER A 57 21.01 14.64 6.05
CA SER A 57 20.52 13.87 4.90
C SER A 57 19.02 13.97 4.68
N ILE A 58 18.27 14.69 5.53
CA ILE A 58 16.83 14.78 5.47
C ILE A 58 16.37 16.24 5.36
N THR A 59 15.48 16.50 4.43
CA THR A 59 14.77 17.79 4.32
C THR A 59 13.28 17.60 4.55
N TRP A 60 12.80 18.17 5.64
CA TRP A 60 11.38 18.24 5.96
C TRP A 60 10.75 19.49 5.36
N VAL A 61 9.65 19.33 4.67
CA VAL A 61 8.83 20.40 4.12
C VAL A 61 7.44 20.34 4.73
N ASP A 62 7.03 21.40 5.42
CA ASP A 62 5.72 21.44 6.06
C ASP A 62 4.60 21.56 5.03
N TYR A 63 3.60 20.69 5.09
CA TYR A 63 2.41 20.80 4.26
C TYR A 63 1.56 21.99 4.72
N PRO A 64 1.18 22.91 3.82
CA PRO A 64 0.46 24.12 4.22
C PRO A 64 -0.85 23.85 4.95
N VAL A 65 -1.16 24.63 5.98
CA VAL A 65 -2.40 24.48 6.78
C VAL A 65 -3.59 25.18 6.09
N SER A 66 -3.41 26.39 5.57
CA SER A 66 -4.53 27.19 5.00
C SER A 66 -4.98 26.67 3.63
N LYS A 67 -6.28 26.75 3.33
CA LYS A 67 -6.87 26.28 2.06
C LYS A 67 -6.19 26.87 0.82
N PHE A 68 -5.92 28.20 0.82
CA PHE A 68 -5.25 28.87 -0.29
C PHE A 68 -3.80 28.43 -0.48
N LYS A 69 -3.05 28.30 0.62
CA LYS A 69 -1.66 27.83 0.57
C LYS A 69 -1.60 26.35 0.12
N LYS A 70 -2.56 25.51 0.53
CA LYS A 70 -2.69 24.13 0.04
C LYS A 70 -2.90 24.08 -1.48
N LEU A 71 -3.78 24.95 -2.00
CA LEU A 71 -4.01 25.03 -3.45
C LEU A 71 -2.76 25.51 -4.19
N ALA A 72 -2.11 26.56 -3.70
CA ALA A 72 -0.87 27.06 -4.27
C ALA A 72 0.24 25.99 -4.24
N PHE A 73 0.41 25.30 -3.13
CA PHE A 73 1.39 24.21 -2.99
C PHE A 73 1.15 23.07 -3.99
N ARG A 74 -0.13 22.71 -4.23
CA ARG A 74 -0.48 21.64 -5.16
C ARG A 74 -0.24 22.01 -6.62
N PHE A 75 -0.54 23.23 -7.02
CA PHE A 75 -0.49 23.66 -8.43
C PHE A 75 0.75 24.49 -8.79
N TRP A 76 1.36 25.17 -7.83
CA TRP A 76 2.56 26.00 -8.03
C TRP A 76 3.59 25.80 -6.91
N PRO A 77 4.16 24.60 -6.77
CA PRO A 77 5.09 24.28 -5.69
C PRO A 77 6.53 24.81 -5.96
N SER A 78 6.67 26.06 -6.41
CA SER A 78 7.96 26.62 -6.83
C SER A 78 9.05 26.50 -5.76
N ARG A 79 8.72 26.84 -4.51
CA ARG A 79 9.68 26.72 -3.39
C ARG A 79 10.14 25.29 -3.15
N LEU A 80 9.24 24.31 -3.25
CA LEU A 80 9.61 22.90 -3.15
C LEU A 80 10.59 22.52 -4.26
N PHE A 81 10.29 22.92 -5.51
CA PHE A 81 11.18 22.62 -6.63
C PHE A 81 12.53 23.33 -6.53
N ASP A 82 12.57 24.55 -5.98
CA ASP A 82 13.84 25.24 -5.74
C ASP A 82 14.67 24.50 -4.69
N THR A 83 14.05 24.02 -3.61
CA THR A 83 14.70 23.15 -2.62
C THR A 83 15.22 21.86 -3.25
N ILE A 84 14.42 21.17 -4.06
CA ILE A 84 14.84 19.95 -4.76
C ILE A 84 16.04 20.21 -5.67
N LYS A 85 16.02 21.31 -6.45
CA LYS A 85 17.13 21.69 -7.34
C LYS A 85 18.41 21.96 -6.57
N GLN A 86 18.31 22.63 -5.41
CA GLN A 86 19.46 22.88 -4.55
C GLN A 86 20.04 21.58 -4.01
N ILE A 87 19.22 20.68 -3.50
CA ILE A 87 19.68 19.36 -3.02
C ILE A 87 20.40 18.59 -4.13
N ILE A 88 19.85 18.61 -5.36
CA ILE A 88 20.47 17.91 -6.49
C ILE A 88 21.84 18.54 -6.83
N ALA A 89 21.94 19.86 -6.84
CA ALA A 89 23.16 20.55 -7.18
C ALA A 89 24.27 20.37 -6.13
N ASP A 90 23.91 20.48 -4.85
CA ASP A 90 24.85 20.42 -3.73
C ASP A 90 25.25 18.98 -3.37
N GLY A 91 24.31 18.03 -3.51
CA GLY A 91 24.48 16.65 -3.07
C GLY A 91 25.08 15.69 -4.12
N GLY A 92 25.37 16.14 -5.34
CA GLY A 92 25.85 15.25 -6.40
C GLY A 92 24.88 14.14 -6.75
N ILE A 93 23.58 14.40 -6.65
CA ILE A 93 22.49 13.44 -6.86
C ILE A 93 22.48 12.95 -8.32
N GLN A 94 22.47 11.64 -8.50
CA GLN A 94 22.50 11.01 -9.81
C GLN A 94 21.18 10.38 -10.21
N LEU A 95 20.26 10.20 -9.27
CA LEU A 95 18.91 9.65 -9.49
C LEU A 95 17.92 10.31 -8.54
N ILE A 96 16.76 10.66 -9.05
CA ILE A 96 15.61 11.06 -8.24
C ILE A 96 14.66 9.88 -8.17
N TYR A 97 14.32 9.43 -6.97
CA TYR A 97 13.31 8.37 -6.78
C TYR A 97 12.06 8.97 -6.11
N SER A 98 11.03 9.19 -6.91
CA SER A 98 9.73 9.66 -6.41
C SER A 98 8.90 8.48 -5.92
N LEU A 99 8.66 8.46 -4.61
CA LEU A 99 7.93 7.40 -3.92
C LEU A 99 6.42 7.66 -3.91
N THR A 100 6.02 8.92 -3.67
CA THR A 100 4.60 9.29 -3.52
C THR A 100 4.34 10.71 -4.01
N GLY A 101 3.06 11.02 -4.35
CA GLY A 101 2.58 12.40 -4.52
C GLY A 101 2.57 12.95 -5.94
N GLU A 102 1.68 12.46 -6.76
CA GLU A 102 1.61 12.78 -8.20
C GLU A 102 1.25 14.23 -8.51
N LEU A 103 0.27 14.80 -7.78
CA LEU A 103 -0.26 16.13 -8.08
C LEU A 103 0.78 17.25 -7.90
N VAL A 104 1.65 17.11 -6.93
CA VAL A 104 2.71 18.09 -6.67
C VAL A 104 3.84 17.94 -7.69
N LEU A 105 4.22 16.70 -7.98
CA LEU A 105 5.37 16.37 -8.82
C LEU A 105 5.16 16.70 -10.30
N VAL A 106 3.93 16.60 -10.81
CA VAL A 106 3.61 16.74 -12.24
C VAL A 106 4.05 18.07 -12.84
N ASN A 107 4.03 19.15 -12.04
CA ASN A 107 4.34 20.50 -12.50
C ASN A 107 5.84 20.78 -12.68
N GLY A 108 6.71 20.00 -12.05
CA GLY A 108 8.16 20.15 -12.16
C GLY A 108 8.88 18.96 -12.76
N CYS A 109 8.17 17.91 -13.08
CA CYS A 109 8.71 16.61 -13.52
C CYS A 109 9.73 16.77 -14.67
N GLN A 110 9.42 17.54 -15.71
CA GLN A 110 10.34 17.75 -16.84
C GLN A 110 11.65 18.43 -16.41
N GLN A 111 11.58 19.46 -15.57
CA GLN A 111 12.77 20.16 -15.09
C GLN A 111 13.67 19.22 -14.28
N LEU A 112 13.07 18.40 -13.43
CA LEU A 112 13.81 17.43 -12.63
C LEU A 112 14.50 16.38 -13.50
N GLN A 113 13.85 15.89 -14.55
CA GLN A 113 14.43 14.91 -15.48
C GLN A 113 15.61 15.46 -16.28
N HIS A 114 15.71 16.77 -16.49
CA HIS A 114 16.89 17.40 -17.10
C HIS A 114 18.10 17.42 -16.16
N MET A 115 17.88 17.40 -14.84
CA MET A 115 18.96 17.44 -13.85
C MET A 115 19.47 16.04 -13.51
N ALA A 116 18.56 15.09 -13.29
CA ALA A 116 18.87 13.68 -13.03
C ALA A 116 17.75 12.77 -13.55
N PRO A 117 18.03 11.51 -13.91
CA PRO A 117 16.98 10.52 -14.18
C PRO A 117 15.96 10.49 -13.05
N LEU A 118 14.68 10.40 -13.43
CA LEU A 118 13.57 10.29 -12.49
C LEU A 118 12.96 8.90 -12.57
N LEU A 119 13.02 8.14 -11.49
CA LEU A 119 12.26 6.91 -11.27
C LEU A 119 10.96 7.28 -10.55
N TYR A 120 9.83 7.05 -11.19
CA TYR A 120 8.50 7.38 -10.66
C TYR A 120 7.74 6.13 -10.24
N THR A 121 7.22 6.09 -9.01
CA THR A 121 6.37 5.00 -8.53
C THR A 121 4.93 5.20 -8.97
N ILE A 122 4.40 4.21 -9.70
CA ILE A 122 2.99 4.13 -10.07
C ILE A 122 2.25 3.33 -9.00
N HIS A 123 1.45 4.00 -8.18
CA HIS A 123 0.61 3.34 -7.18
C HIS A 123 -0.67 2.79 -7.79
N ASP A 124 -1.26 3.51 -8.73
CA ASP A 124 -2.51 3.11 -9.37
C ASP A 124 -2.57 3.60 -10.83
N ALA A 125 -2.31 2.73 -11.79
CA ALA A 125 -2.34 3.09 -13.21
C ALA A 125 -3.77 3.31 -13.73
N VAL A 126 -4.74 2.64 -13.13
CA VAL A 126 -6.17 2.73 -13.47
C VAL A 126 -6.90 3.12 -12.19
N GLY A 127 -7.13 4.41 -11.98
CA GLY A 127 -7.77 4.89 -10.76
C GLY A 127 -9.01 4.06 -10.36
N HIS A 128 -9.18 3.82 -9.07
CA HIS A 128 -10.36 3.14 -8.54
C HIS A 128 -11.64 3.80 -9.06
N ASP A 129 -12.63 2.98 -9.41
CA ASP A 129 -13.89 3.47 -9.99
C ASP A 129 -14.70 4.19 -8.91
N SER A 130 -14.41 5.49 -8.74
CA SER A 130 -15.09 6.38 -7.79
C SER A 130 -16.51 6.79 -8.24
N LYS A 131 -17.07 6.14 -9.28
CA LYS A 131 -18.42 6.42 -9.76
C LYS A 131 -19.50 6.22 -8.70
N PHE A 132 -19.23 5.33 -7.74
CA PHE A 132 -20.15 5.05 -6.63
C PHE A 132 -20.20 6.16 -5.57
N ASP A 133 -19.20 7.07 -5.56
CA ASP A 133 -19.09 8.13 -4.55
C ASP A 133 -19.77 9.45 -4.95
N GLY A 134 -20.48 9.45 -6.06
CA GLY A 134 -21.19 10.61 -6.62
C GLY A 134 -20.35 11.46 -7.57
N VAL A 135 -21.05 12.21 -8.44
CA VAL A 135 -20.46 12.96 -9.57
C VAL A 135 -19.40 13.97 -9.13
N VAL A 136 -19.62 14.67 -8.02
CA VAL A 136 -18.69 15.70 -7.52
C VAL A 136 -17.39 15.05 -7.02
N THR A 137 -17.49 13.94 -6.30
CA THR A 137 -16.33 13.18 -5.81
C THR A 137 -15.56 12.58 -6.98
N TRP A 138 -16.27 12.04 -7.96
CA TRP A 138 -15.67 11.52 -9.19
C TRP A 138 -14.92 12.62 -9.96
N LEU A 139 -15.50 13.81 -10.17
CA LEU A 139 -14.83 14.93 -10.84
C LEU A 139 -13.57 15.38 -10.08
N LYS A 140 -13.65 15.49 -8.75
CA LYS A 140 -12.48 15.81 -7.93
C LYS A 140 -11.38 14.76 -8.09
N HIS A 141 -11.72 13.49 -8.04
CA HIS A 141 -10.78 12.39 -8.25
C HIS A 141 -10.13 12.45 -9.63
N GLN A 142 -10.92 12.68 -10.70
CA GLN A 142 -10.39 12.81 -12.06
C GLN A 142 -9.39 13.97 -12.19
N LEU A 143 -9.65 15.12 -11.58
CA LEU A 143 -8.80 16.32 -11.69
C LEU A 143 -7.57 16.27 -10.77
N LEU A 144 -7.73 15.75 -9.55
CA LEU A 144 -6.69 15.85 -8.53
C LEU A 144 -5.81 14.60 -8.40
N VAL A 145 -6.26 13.48 -8.94
CA VAL A 145 -5.56 12.19 -8.87
C VAL A 145 -5.32 11.62 -10.27
N ALA A 146 -6.35 11.28 -11.00
CA ALA A 146 -6.21 10.55 -12.26
C ALA A 146 -5.50 11.34 -13.37
N TRP A 147 -5.76 12.64 -13.49
CA TRP A 147 -5.10 13.47 -14.50
C TRP A 147 -3.60 13.69 -14.22
N PRO A 148 -3.16 14.08 -13.00
CA PRO A 148 -1.73 14.21 -12.68
C PRO A 148 -0.97 12.91 -12.89
N GLN A 149 -1.53 11.81 -12.45
CA GLN A 149 -0.95 10.48 -12.57
C GLN A 149 -0.76 10.07 -14.03
N ARG A 150 -1.83 10.16 -14.86
CA ARG A 150 -1.73 9.86 -16.29
C ARG A 150 -0.70 10.76 -16.99
N ARG A 151 -0.60 12.02 -16.56
CA ARG A 151 0.39 12.96 -17.10
C ARG A 151 1.81 12.56 -16.69
N LEU A 152 2.05 12.20 -15.44
CA LEU A 152 3.35 11.70 -14.97
C LEU A 152 3.76 10.42 -15.68
N ILE A 153 2.83 9.45 -15.82
CA ILE A 153 3.10 8.21 -16.56
C ILE A 153 3.57 8.53 -17.99
N ARG A 154 2.93 9.50 -18.68
CA ARG A 154 3.32 9.89 -20.04
C ARG A 154 4.68 10.61 -20.11
N MET A 155 5.01 11.37 -19.07
CA MET A 155 6.20 12.25 -19.06
C MET A 155 7.46 11.56 -18.53
N THR A 156 7.31 10.48 -17.76
CA THR A 156 8.42 9.84 -17.05
C THR A 156 8.88 8.60 -17.79
N ARG A 157 10.16 8.53 -18.15
CA ARG A 157 10.74 7.42 -18.90
C ARG A 157 10.92 6.15 -18.05
N HIS A 158 11.33 6.31 -16.79
CA HIS A 158 11.58 5.20 -15.86
C HIS A 158 10.49 5.18 -14.82
N GLN A 159 9.79 4.05 -14.74
CA GLN A 159 8.65 3.87 -13.87
C GLN A 159 8.76 2.56 -13.12
N ILE A 160 8.27 2.51 -11.90
CA ILE A 160 8.22 1.31 -11.08
C ILE A 160 6.80 1.11 -10.56
N THR A 161 6.35 -0.11 -10.49
CA THR A 161 5.08 -0.49 -9.89
C THR A 161 5.23 -1.78 -9.09
N ASN A 162 4.36 -1.95 -8.09
CA ASN A 162 4.30 -3.16 -7.26
C ASN A 162 3.22 -4.15 -7.75
N SER A 163 2.73 -3.98 -8.98
CA SER A 163 1.70 -4.81 -9.60
C SER A 163 2.11 -5.20 -11.01
N LYS A 164 2.30 -6.50 -11.26
CA LYS A 164 2.63 -7.01 -12.61
C LYS A 164 1.52 -6.72 -13.63
N PRO A 165 0.19 -6.82 -13.29
CA PRO A 165 -0.86 -6.37 -14.20
C PRO A 165 -0.73 -4.92 -14.59
N GLN A 166 -0.42 -4.02 -13.64
CA GLN A 166 -0.19 -2.61 -13.95
C GLN A 166 1.07 -2.42 -14.81
N GLN A 167 2.14 -3.15 -14.52
CA GLN A 167 3.35 -3.11 -15.33
C GLN A 167 3.03 -3.46 -16.79
N GLN A 168 2.29 -4.53 -17.01
CA GLN A 168 1.90 -4.97 -18.35
C GLN A 168 1.03 -3.91 -19.04
N LEU A 169 -0.01 -3.42 -18.35
CA LEU A 169 -0.90 -2.38 -18.88
C LEU A 169 -0.14 -1.13 -19.31
N VAL A 170 0.77 -0.65 -18.49
CA VAL A 170 1.55 0.56 -18.81
C VAL A 170 2.53 0.30 -19.94
N LYS A 171 3.18 -0.87 -20.02
CA LYS A 171 4.05 -1.25 -21.14
C LYS A 171 3.29 -1.32 -22.48
N GLU A 172 2.07 -1.83 -22.47
CA GLU A 172 1.21 -1.89 -23.66
C GLU A 172 0.81 -0.49 -24.14
N GLN A 173 0.49 0.42 -23.21
CA GLN A 173 0.11 1.79 -23.55
C GLN A 173 1.31 2.67 -23.90
N PHE A 174 2.48 2.41 -23.33
CA PHE A 174 3.70 3.20 -23.49
C PHE A 174 4.91 2.31 -23.76
N PRO A 175 5.03 1.71 -24.97
CA PRO A 175 6.07 0.70 -25.27
C PRO A 175 7.51 1.22 -25.20
N TYR A 176 7.70 2.54 -25.23
CA TYR A 176 9.03 3.18 -25.14
C TYR A 176 9.43 3.53 -23.70
N HIS A 177 8.57 3.26 -22.72
CA HIS A 177 8.89 3.50 -21.30
C HIS A 177 9.52 2.26 -20.67
N ASN A 178 10.45 2.51 -19.77
CA ASN A 178 11.04 1.46 -18.94
C ASN A 178 10.18 1.29 -17.68
N VAL A 179 9.29 0.29 -17.70
CA VAL A 179 8.40 0.01 -16.57
C VAL A 179 8.91 -1.23 -15.84
N TYR A 180 9.35 -1.02 -14.62
CA TYR A 180 9.92 -2.04 -13.75
C TYR A 180 8.85 -2.59 -12.79
N TYR A 181 9.07 -3.79 -12.30
CA TYR A 181 8.30 -4.38 -11.22
C TYR A 181 9.20 -4.59 -10.00
N ALA A 182 8.73 -4.21 -8.83
CA ALA A 182 9.28 -4.62 -7.55
C ALA A 182 8.18 -5.21 -6.66
N PRO A 183 8.48 -6.16 -5.78
CA PRO A 183 7.52 -6.63 -4.78
C PRO A 183 6.94 -5.46 -3.98
N PHE A 184 5.71 -5.62 -3.49
CA PHE A 184 5.13 -4.63 -2.58
C PHE A 184 5.89 -4.68 -1.25
N PRO A 185 6.30 -3.55 -0.67
CA PRO A 185 6.92 -3.55 0.66
C PRO A 185 6.01 -4.20 1.70
N THR A 186 6.59 -4.91 2.64
CA THR A 186 5.82 -5.41 3.78
C THR A 186 5.19 -4.25 4.55
N LEU A 187 3.99 -4.48 5.07
CA LEU A 187 3.38 -3.58 6.06
C LEU A 187 3.68 -4.01 7.51
N VAL A 188 4.50 -5.03 7.68
CA VAL A 188 4.90 -5.51 9.01
C VAL A 188 6.01 -4.62 9.54
N THR A 189 5.66 -3.79 10.52
CA THR A 189 6.56 -2.87 11.22
C THR A 189 7.16 -3.54 12.46
N ASP A 190 8.20 -2.95 13.04
CA ASP A 190 8.73 -3.39 14.34
C ASP A 190 7.69 -3.32 15.46
N ALA A 191 6.78 -2.34 15.39
CA ALA A 191 5.66 -2.23 16.33
C ALA A 191 4.69 -3.43 16.22
N ILE A 192 4.49 -3.98 15.03
CA ILE A 192 3.71 -5.21 14.82
C ILE A 192 4.47 -6.43 15.36
N VAL A 193 5.75 -6.53 15.05
CA VAL A 193 6.61 -7.66 15.47
C VAL A 193 6.71 -7.76 17.00
N GLN A 194 6.94 -6.63 17.66
CA GLN A 194 7.12 -6.51 19.11
C GLN A 194 5.81 -6.32 19.87
N GLY A 195 4.72 -6.05 19.14
CA GLY A 195 3.41 -5.77 19.71
C GLY A 195 2.89 -6.89 20.60
N ASN A 196 2.33 -6.53 21.75
CA ASN A 196 1.77 -7.46 22.72
C ASN A 196 0.48 -6.93 23.37
N ALA A 197 -0.07 -5.85 22.86
CA ALA A 197 -1.33 -5.31 23.32
C ALA A 197 -2.48 -6.26 22.98
N ARG A 198 -3.42 -6.40 23.91
CA ARG A 198 -4.67 -7.14 23.67
C ARG A 198 -5.69 -6.22 23.02
N VAL A 199 -6.53 -6.78 22.16
CA VAL A 199 -7.71 -6.09 21.65
C VAL A 199 -8.81 -6.20 22.69
N PRO A 200 -9.18 -5.12 23.41
CA PRO A 200 -10.11 -5.22 24.55
C PRO A 200 -11.47 -5.80 24.17
N GLU A 201 -11.97 -5.44 23.00
CA GLU A 201 -13.28 -5.89 22.49
C GLU A 201 -13.31 -7.39 22.15
N LEU A 202 -12.16 -8.03 22.05
CA LEU A 202 -12.06 -9.48 21.82
C LEU A 202 -11.80 -10.29 23.09
N ALA A 203 -11.83 -9.68 24.28
CA ALA A 203 -11.50 -10.36 25.53
C ALA A 203 -12.33 -11.65 25.76
N ASP A 204 -13.62 -11.58 25.47
CA ASP A 204 -14.57 -12.71 25.64
C ASP A 204 -14.88 -13.44 24.33
N VAL A 205 -14.22 -13.08 23.22
CA VAL A 205 -14.43 -13.71 21.91
C VAL A 205 -13.56 -14.96 21.83
N PRO A 206 -14.11 -16.13 21.47
CA PRO A 206 -13.31 -17.35 21.32
C PRO A 206 -12.34 -17.24 20.14
N ASP A 207 -11.21 -17.93 20.25
CA ASP A 207 -10.23 -18.05 19.18
C ASP A 207 -10.80 -18.82 17.98
N GLY A 208 -10.25 -18.60 16.82
CA GLY A 208 -10.66 -19.26 15.59
C GLY A 208 -11.75 -18.54 14.83
N TYR A 209 -11.87 -17.24 14.99
CA TYR A 209 -12.82 -16.42 14.23
C TYR A 209 -12.39 -16.19 12.78
N ILE A 210 -13.35 -15.80 11.94
CA ILE A 210 -13.14 -15.30 10.58
C ILE A 210 -12.79 -13.82 10.69
N LEU A 211 -11.66 -13.37 10.11
CA LEU A 211 -11.17 -12.00 10.24
C LEU A 211 -11.21 -11.25 8.90
N PHE A 212 -11.80 -10.07 8.88
CA PHE A 212 -11.49 -9.01 7.93
C PHE A 212 -10.67 -7.93 8.64
N PHE A 213 -9.56 -7.50 8.04
CA PHE A 213 -8.76 -6.38 8.53
C PHE A 213 -8.51 -5.34 7.44
N GLY A 214 -8.80 -4.06 7.73
CA GLY A 214 -8.53 -2.93 6.85
C GLY A 214 -9.60 -1.86 6.88
N ASN A 215 -9.33 -0.68 6.32
CA ASN A 215 -10.31 0.41 6.27
C ASN A 215 -11.62 -0.02 5.59
N LEU A 216 -12.75 0.43 6.12
CA LEU A 216 -14.07 0.13 5.58
C LEU A 216 -14.34 1.04 4.38
N GLN A 217 -14.17 0.49 3.18
CA GLN A 217 -14.42 1.15 1.91
C GLN A 217 -15.16 0.21 0.97
N LEU A 218 -16.02 0.75 0.11
CA LEU A 218 -16.89 -0.06 -0.75
C LEU A 218 -16.12 -1.08 -1.59
N TYR A 219 -14.98 -0.66 -2.18
CA TYR A 219 -14.17 -1.54 -3.04
C TYR A 219 -13.55 -2.73 -2.29
N LYS A 220 -13.50 -2.69 -0.96
CA LYS A 220 -13.01 -3.80 -0.12
C LYS A 220 -14.04 -4.90 0.12
N GLY A 221 -15.29 -4.68 -0.32
CA GLY A 221 -16.30 -5.73 -0.41
C GLY A 221 -16.77 -6.32 0.92
N VAL A 222 -16.64 -5.60 2.04
CA VAL A 222 -17.01 -6.11 3.38
C VAL A 222 -18.48 -6.55 3.44
N HIS A 223 -19.35 -5.90 2.68
CA HIS A 223 -20.76 -6.31 2.58
C HIS A 223 -20.93 -7.71 1.97
N LEU A 224 -20.08 -8.13 1.03
CA LEU A 224 -20.09 -9.49 0.48
C LEU A 224 -19.74 -10.52 1.55
N LEU A 225 -18.76 -10.22 2.39
CA LEU A 225 -18.39 -11.09 3.51
C LEU A 225 -19.54 -11.18 4.55
N TYR A 226 -20.15 -10.04 4.84
CA TYR A 226 -21.30 -10.01 5.73
C TYR A 226 -22.49 -10.82 5.17
N GLU A 227 -22.79 -10.68 3.88
CA GLU A 227 -23.83 -11.44 3.19
C GLU A 227 -23.53 -12.93 3.18
N ALA A 228 -22.32 -13.36 2.80
CA ALA A 228 -21.88 -14.76 2.83
C ALA A 228 -22.00 -15.35 4.23
N TYR A 229 -21.58 -14.62 5.26
CA TYR A 229 -21.65 -15.07 6.64
C TYR A 229 -23.09 -15.26 7.11
N ARG A 230 -24.00 -14.34 6.79
CA ARG A 230 -25.43 -14.42 7.18
C ARG A 230 -26.18 -15.55 6.49
N SER A 231 -25.86 -15.80 5.23
CA SER A 231 -26.58 -16.79 4.42
C SER A 231 -26.15 -18.24 4.71
N HIS A 232 -25.01 -18.43 5.41
CA HIS A 232 -24.41 -19.75 5.62
C HIS A 232 -24.22 -20.05 7.11
N ARG A 233 -25.10 -20.86 7.68
CA ARG A 233 -25.10 -21.22 9.11
C ARG A 233 -23.82 -21.92 9.56
N GLU A 234 -23.15 -22.65 8.68
CA GLU A 234 -21.86 -23.28 8.96
C GLU A 234 -20.76 -22.28 9.28
N LEU A 235 -20.78 -21.09 8.68
CA LEU A 235 -19.84 -20.02 8.99
C LEU A 235 -20.14 -19.38 10.36
N GLN A 236 -21.41 -19.34 10.75
CA GLN A 236 -21.86 -18.79 12.03
C GLN A 236 -21.46 -19.64 13.26
N GLN A 237 -20.88 -20.82 13.04
CA GLN A 237 -20.24 -21.60 14.13
C GLN A 237 -18.98 -20.93 14.66
N ARG A 238 -18.48 -19.89 14.00
CA ARG A 238 -17.32 -19.07 14.40
C ARG A 238 -17.71 -17.60 14.40
N PRO A 239 -17.19 -16.78 15.30
CA PRO A 239 -17.41 -15.34 15.22
C PRO A 239 -16.83 -14.75 13.91
N LEU A 240 -17.47 -13.71 13.41
CA LEU A 240 -16.92 -12.86 12.35
C LEU A 240 -16.42 -11.56 12.99
N VAL A 241 -15.14 -11.29 12.84
CA VAL A 241 -14.49 -10.04 13.30
C VAL A 241 -14.20 -9.15 12.08
N ILE A 242 -14.76 -7.95 12.08
CA ILE A 242 -14.50 -6.92 11.07
C ILE A 242 -13.78 -5.78 11.76
N ALA A 243 -12.46 -5.67 11.50
CA ALA A 243 -11.57 -4.73 12.16
C ALA A 243 -11.02 -3.67 11.21
N GLY A 244 -11.25 -2.39 11.54
CA GLY A 244 -10.73 -1.24 10.81
C GLY A 244 -11.68 -0.05 10.79
N ALA A 245 -11.13 1.15 10.65
CA ALA A 245 -11.91 2.38 10.64
C ALA A 245 -12.59 2.62 9.30
N GLY A 246 -13.76 3.25 9.32
CA GLY A 246 -14.43 3.73 8.13
C GLY A 246 -15.93 3.87 8.25
N TYR A 247 -16.54 4.31 7.17
CA TYR A 247 -18.00 4.41 7.10
C TYR A 247 -18.60 3.03 6.77
N ILE A 248 -19.58 2.60 7.57
CA ILE A 248 -20.35 1.37 7.31
C ILE A 248 -21.39 1.69 6.25
N TYR A 249 -21.19 1.21 5.04
CA TYR A 249 -21.97 1.54 3.84
C TYR A 249 -23.05 0.50 3.49
N PHE A 250 -23.30 -0.46 4.39
CA PHE A 250 -24.33 -1.50 4.23
C PHE A 250 -25.16 -1.63 5.51
N GLU A 251 -26.38 -2.11 5.36
CA GLU A 251 -27.30 -2.33 6.47
C GLU A 251 -26.90 -3.58 7.25
N ARG A 252 -26.99 -3.50 8.57
CA ARG A 252 -26.77 -4.63 9.50
C ARG A 252 -28.07 -4.93 10.23
N ASN A 253 -28.32 -6.21 10.49
CA ASN A 253 -29.43 -6.62 11.35
C ASN A 253 -28.97 -6.71 12.80
N SER A 254 -29.78 -6.23 13.72
CA SER A 254 -29.50 -6.31 15.17
C SER A 254 -29.40 -7.74 15.70
N GLU A 255 -30.02 -8.69 15.02
CA GLU A 255 -29.97 -10.12 15.38
C GLU A 255 -28.59 -10.75 15.12
N ASP A 256 -27.73 -10.11 14.30
CA ASP A 256 -26.40 -10.62 13.96
C ASP A 256 -25.33 -10.23 14.99
N GLU A 257 -25.65 -9.35 15.95
CA GLU A 257 -24.67 -8.78 16.88
C GLU A 257 -24.05 -9.82 17.84
N GLU A 258 -24.69 -10.95 18.06
CA GLU A 258 -24.16 -12.02 18.92
C GLU A 258 -22.90 -12.69 18.34
N PHE A 259 -22.80 -12.77 17.01
CA PHE A 259 -21.71 -13.47 16.30
C PHE A 259 -20.83 -12.53 15.46
N LEU A 260 -21.20 -11.27 15.36
CA LEU A 260 -20.52 -10.27 14.56
C LEU A 260 -19.88 -9.20 15.44
N ILE A 261 -18.56 -9.18 15.48
CA ILE A 261 -17.78 -8.21 16.23
C ILE A 261 -17.26 -7.14 15.28
N PHE A 262 -17.69 -5.90 15.48
CA PHE A 262 -17.30 -4.74 14.66
C PHE A 262 -16.34 -3.85 15.43
N LEU A 263 -15.06 -3.87 15.05
CA LEU A 263 -14.03 -2.99 15.61
C LEU A 263 -13.86 -1.78 14.68
N ASN A 264 -14.88 -0.89 14.64
CA ASN A 264 -14.86 0.28 13.76
C ASN A 264 -14.00 1.41 14.34
N ARG A 265 -12.70 1.17 14.42
CA ARG A 265 -11.67 2.10 14.86
C ARG A 265 -10.36 1.81 14.16
N PHE A 266 -9.41 2.70 14.30
CA PHE A 266 -8.02 2.38 13.98
C PHE A 266 -7.54 1.27 14.94
N ILE A 267 -6.95 0.24 14.39
CA ILE A 267 -6.31 -0.84 15.16
C ILE A 267 -4.83 -0.49 15.24
N ASP A 268 -4.33 -0.35 16.45
CA ASP A 268 -2.92 -0.04 16.67
C ASP A 268 -2.02 -1.21 16.24
N ASP A 269 -0.84 -0.91 15.72
CA ASP A 269 0.12 -1.93 15.28
C ASP A 269 0.44 -2.92 16.40
N SER A 270 0.50 -2.46 17.65
CA SER A 270 0.76 -3.30 18.81
C SER A 270 -0.34 -4.33 19.12
N GLU A 271 -1.58 -4.12 18.62
CA GLU A 271 -2.73 -5.01 18.77
C GLU A 271 -2.81 -6.09 17.66
N LEU A 272 -2.09 -5.89 16.53
CA LEU A 272 -2.23 -6.77 15.36
C LEU A 272 -1.80 -8.20 15.66
N LYS A 273 -0.84 -8.42 16.53
CA LYS A 273 -0.44 -9.76 16.94
C LYS A 273 -1.58 -10.51 17.65
N ASP A 274 -2.30 -9.87 18.57
CA ASP A 274 -3.46 -10.46 19.22
C ASP A 274 -4.58 -10.73 18.21
N LEU A 275 -4.88 -9.74 17.37
CA LEU A 275 -5.93 -9.83 16.36
C LEU A 275 -5.69 -10.97 15.35
N PHE A 276 -4.50 -11.07 14.79
CA PHE A 276 -4.22 -12.05 13.74
C PHE A 276 -3.94 -13.45 14.30
N SER A 277 -3.19 -13.58 15.42
CA SER A 277 -2.82 -14.89 15.96
C SER A 277 -4.03 -15.73 16.32
N ARG A 278 -5.11 -15.12 16.75
CA ARG A 278 -6.36 -15.76 17.18
C ARG A 278 -7.35 -16.03 16.04
N ALA A 279 -7.13 -15.50 14.83
CA ALA A 279 -7.96 -15.77 13.67
C ALA A 279 -7.72 -17.18 13.11
N ALA A 280 -8.76 -17.85 12.62
CA ALA A 280 -8.66 -19.10 11.87
C ALA A 280 -8.37 -18.84 10.39
N VAL A 281 -8.95 -17.80 9.83
CA VAL A 281 -8.80 -17.40 8.42
C VAL A 281 -8.95 -15.90 8.29
N VAL A 282 -8.18 -15.31 7.36
CA VAL A 282 -8.29 -13.89 7.02
C VAL A 282 -8.93 -13.76 5.65
N VAL A 283 -9.93 -12.89 5.54
CA VAL A 283 -10.74 -12.73 4.31
C VAL A 283 -10.58 -11.32 3.74
N TYR A 284 -10.19 -11.23 2.48
CA TYR A 284 -10.09 -9.97 1.72
C TYR A 284 -11.03 -10.00 0.51
N PRO A 285 -12.32 -9.66 0.70
CA PRO A 285 -13.36 -9.83 -0.31
C PRO A 285 -13.42 -8.65 -1.29
N TYR A 286 -12.25 -8.18 -1.75
CA TYR A 286 -12.14 -6.99 -2.55
C TYR A 286 -12.89 -7.09 -3.89
N ILE A 287 -13.60 -6.03 -4.25
CA ILE A 287 -14.26 -5.88 -5.56
C ILE A 287 -13.27 -5.32 -6.59
N SER A 288 -12.33 -4.50 -6.12
CA SER A 288 -11.29 -3.91 -6.95
C SER A 288 -10.01 -3.74 -6.13
N ALA A 289 -8.88 -4.11 -6.71
CA ALA A 289 -7.56 -3.83 -6.17
C ALA A 289 -6.53 -3.78 -7.29
N THR A 290 -5.68 -2.77 -7.27
CA THR A 290 -4.51 -2.64 -8.14
C THR A 290 -3.24 -3.09 -7.43
N GLN A 291 -3.21 -2.87 -6.13
CA GLN A 291 -2.18 -3.36 -5.21
C GLN A 291 -2.72 -3.37 -3.77
N SER A 292 -2.16 -4.20 -2.90
CA SER A 292 -2.53 -4.23 -1.48
C SER A 292 -1.45 -4.90 -0.66
N GLY A 293 -1.02 -4.24 0.40
CA GLY A 293 -0.04 -4.77 1.34
C GLY A 293 -0.63 -5.63 2.46
N VAL A 294 -1.96 -5.71 2.60
CA VAL A 294 -2.58 -6.41 3.75
C VAL A 294 -2.29 -7.91 3.77
N ALA A 295 -2.05 -8.52 2.59
CA ALA A 295 -1.65 -9.92 2.51
C ALA A 295 -0.29 -10.18 3.17
N SER A 296 0.60 -9.17 3.26
CA SER A 296 1.87 -9.30 3.96
C SER A 296 1.67 -9.52 5.46
N ILE A 297 0.69 -8.86 6.08
CA ILE A 297 0.41 -9.02 7.51
C ILE A 297 -0.18 -10.42 7.78
N ALA A 298 -1.17 -10.83 7.01
CA ALA A 298 -1.79 -12.16 7.18
C ALA A 298 -0.76 -13.29 6.99
N SER A 299 0.07 -13.22 5.96
CA SER A 299 1.11 -14.22 5.71
C SER A 299 2.27 -14.16 6.71
N TYR A 300 2.59 -12.98 7.28
CA TYR A 300 3.54 -12.86 8.38
C TYR A 300 3.09 -13.65 9.62
N PHE A 301 1.80 -13.54 9.97
CA PHE A 301 1.19 -14.31 11.07
C PHE A 301 0.81 -15.73 10.67
N ASP A 302 1.21 -16.17 9.48
CA ASP A 302 0.97 -17.51 8.94
C ASP A 302 -0.52 -17.90 8.95
N LYS A 303 -1.39 -16.97 8.53
CA LYS A 303 -2.83 -17.21 8.52
C LYS A 303 -3.33 -17.60 7.14
N PRO A 304 -4.13 -18.67 7.05
CA PRO A 304 -4.87 -18.96 5.83
C PRO A 304 -5.65 -17.74 5.34
N MET A 305 -5.67 -17.53 4.02
CA MET A 305 -6.32 -16.37 3.41
C MET A 305 -7.38 -16.80 2.39
N VAL A 306 -8.49 -16.05 2.37
CA VAL A 306 -9.50 -16.13 1.30
C VAL A 306 -9.49 -14.80 0.55
N LEU A 307 -9.18 -14.84 -0.74
CA LEU A 307 -8.96 -13.67 -1.58
C LEU A 307 -9.92 -13.70 -2.78
N SER A 308 -10.37 -12.53 -3.22
CA SER A 308 -11.03 -12.42 -4.53
C SER A 308 -10.06 -12.77 -5.67
N ASP A 309 -10.57 -13.29 -6.77
CA ASP A 309 -9.79 -13.72 -7.94
C ASP A 309 -9.30 -12.55 -8.82
N LEU A 310 -9.14 -11.38 -8.20
CA LEU A 310 -8.57 -10.21 -8.87
C LEU A 310 -7.16 -10.49 -9.41
N PRO A 311 -6.81 -9.95 -10.59
CA PRO A 311 -5.52 -10.20 -11.23
C PRO A 311 -4.31 -9.94 -10.33
N PHE A 312 -4.38 -8.93 -9.47
CA PHE A 312 -3.33 -8.62 -8.52
C PHE A 312 -3.12 -9.76 -7.50
N PHE A 313 -4.19 -10.24 -6.86
CA PHE A 313 -4.10 -11.32 -5.89
C PHE A 313 -3.69 -12.63 -6.55
N LYS A 314 -4.27 -12.95 -7.72
CA LYS A 314 -3.88 -14.13 -8.50
C LYS A 314 -2.38 -14.13 -8.81
N GLN A 315 -1.83 -13.01 -9.28
CA GLN A 315 -0.41 -12.95 -9.61
C GLN A 315 0.54 -13.03 -8.40
N SER A 316 0.12 -12.46 -7.26
CA SER A 316 0.98 -12.41 -6.08
C SER A 316 0.90 -13.68 -5.24
N CYS A 317 -0.28 -14.32 -5.20
CA CYS A 317 -0.60 -15.38 -4.25
C CYS A 317 -0.95 -16.72 -4.89
N ASP A 318 -1.09 -16.81 -6.23
CA ASP A 318 -1.46 -18.07 -6.90
C ASP A 318 -0.46 -19.19 -6.63
N GLY A 319 -0.99 -20.40 -6.44
CA GLY A 319 -0.18 -21.57 -6.10
C GLY A 319 0.41 -21.56 -4.69
N SER A 320 0.08 -20.56 -3.84
CA SER A 320 0.52 -20.53 -2.44
C SER A 320 -0.40 -21.41 -1.59
N ALA A 321 0.18 -22.31 -0.82
CA ALA A 321 -0.58 -23.06 0.19
C ALA A 321 -1.26 -22.07 1.16
N GLY A 322 -2.42 -22.45 1.68
CA GLY A 322 -3.18 -21.59 2.60
C GLY A 322 -3.89 -20.40 1.95
N VAL A 323 -3.89 -20.28 0.61
CA VAL A 323 -4.64 -19.25 -0.13
C VAL A 323 -5.75 -19.88 -0.95
N GLU A 324 -6.99 -19.55 -0.61
CA GLU A 324 -8.18 -19.89 -1.37
C GLU A 324 -8.69 -18.69 -2.16
N PHE A 325 -9.15 -18.93 -3.38
CA PHE A 325 -9.74 -17.89 -4.21
C PHE A 325 -11.25 -18.09 -4.37
N PHE A 326 -11.97 -16.96 -4.46
CA PHE A 326 -13.39 -16.94 -4.79
C PHE A 326 -13.64 -15.98 -5.95
N THR A 327 -14.77 -16.17 -6.66
CA THR A 327 -15.19 -15.30 -7.76
C THR A 327 -15.54 -13.91 -7.24
N THR A 328 -14.88 -12.88 -7.72
CA THR A 328 -15.08 -11.48 -7.30
C THR A 328 -16.55 -11.06 -7.43
N GLY A 329 -17.12 -10.56 -6.33
CA GLY A 329 -18.51 -10.10 -6.26
C GLY A 329 -19.56 -11.19 -5.98
N ASP A 330 -19.13 -12.44 -5.79
CA ASP A 330 -20.02 -13.59 -5.55
C ASP A 330 -19.92 -14.05 -4.09
N SER A 331 -20.96 -13.78 -3.30
CA SER A 331 -21.03 -14.13 -1.87
C SER A 331 -21.15 -15.65 -1.63
N GLU A 332 -21.76 -16.41 -2.54
CA GLU A 332 -21.85 -17.88 -2.46
C GLU A 332 -20.46 -18.52 -2.69
N SER A 333 -19.76 -18.06 -3.73
CA SER A 333 -18.37 -18.46 -4.00
C SER A 333 -17.45 -18.12 -2.84
N LEU A 334 -17.66 -16.96 -2.18
CA LEU A 334 -16.91 -16.53 -1.00
C LEU A 334 -17.16 -17.46 0.18
N ALA A 335 -18.42 -17.81 0.49
CA ALA A 335 -18.75 -18.72 1.56
C ALA A 335 -18.13 -20.11 1.36
N ALA A 336 -18.20 -20.64 0.13
CA ALA A 336 -17.58 -21.91 -0.21
C ALA A 336 -16.04 -21.87 -0.05
N ALA A 337 -15.38 -20.76 -0.42
CA ALA A 337 -13.94 -20.61 -0.25
C ALA A 337 -13.54 -20.51 1.22
N ILE A 338 -14.30 -19.79 2.04
CA ILE A 338 -14.08 -19.74 3.50
C ILE A 338 -14.20 -21.14 4.10
N THR A 339 -15.24 -21.89 3.73
CA THR A 339 -15.45 -23.27 4.21
C THR A 339 -14.27 -24.18 3.86
N ARG A 340 -13.77 -24.13 2.62
CA ARG A 340 -12.57 -24.91 2.21
C ARG A 340 -11.34 -24.52 3.02
N SER A 341 -11.10 -23.22 3.19
CA SER A 341 -9.97 -22.73 3.99
C SER A 341 -10.04 -23.20 5.44
N LEU A 342 -11.23 -23.20 6.06
CA LEU A 342 -11.42 -23.69 7.43
C LEU A 342 -11.24 -25.21 7.57
N GLN A 343 -11.38 -25.98 6.49
CA GLN A 343 -11.11 -27.43 6.45
C GLN A 343 -9.63 -27.77 6.32
N SER A 344 -8.78 -26.77 6.03
CA SER A 344 -7.32 -26.94 5.86
C SER A 344 -6.56 -26.00 6.81
N PRO A 345 -6.75 -26.13 8.14
CA PRO A 345 -6.22 -25.15 9.12
C PRO A 345 -4.70 -25.13 9.20
N ASP A 346 -4.01 -26.20 8.78
CA ASP A 346 -2.55 -26.29 8.81
C ASP A 346 -1.88 -25.80 7.52
N ALA A 347 -2.66 -25.24 6.59
CA ALA A 347 -2.13 -24.70 5.34
C ALA A 347 -1.39 -23.38 5.60
N SER A 348 -0.05 -23.41 5.47
CA SER A 348 0.82 -22.29 5.78
C SER A 348 0.90 -21.28 4.64
N THR A 349 0.81 -20.01 5.00
CA THR A 349 1.07 -18.86 4.12
C THR A 349 2.45 -18.26 4.34
N ARG A 350 3.24 -18.75 5.29
CA ARG A 350 4.58 -18.25 5.59
C ARG A 350 5.52 -18.30 4.38
N PRO A 351 5.53 -19.35 3.53
CA PRO A 351 6.35 -19.36 2.33
C PRO A 351 6.02 -18.25 1.34
N LEU A 352 4.76 -17.77 1.31
CA LEU A 352 4.40 -16.59 0.53
C LEU A 352 5.05 -15.32 1.09
N TYR A 353 5.03 -15.14 2.43
CA TYR A 353 5.70 -14.01 3.06
C TYR A 353 7.19 -13.98 2.75
N ASP A 354 7.86 -15.12 2.94
CA ASP A 354 9.31 -15.24 2.74
C ASP A 354 9.74 -14.98 1.29
N ARG A 355 8.89 -15.32 0.32
CA ARG A 355 9.14 -15.10 -1.12
C ARG A 355 8.88 -13.68 -1.57
N GLU A 356 7.79 -13.05 -1.10
CA GLU A 356 7.26 -11.80 -1.70
C GLU A 356 7.44 -10.57 -0.81
N TYR A 357 7.59 -10.73 0.51
CA TYR A 357 7.46 -9.61 1.44
C TYR A 357 8.69 -9.38 2.34
N THR A 358 9.76 -10.14 2.19
CA THR A 358 10.97 -9.91 2.96
C THR A 358 11.74 -8.68 2.48
N SER A 359 12.45 -8.03 3.40
CA SER A 359 13.31 -6.90 3.07
C SER A 359 14.40 -7.28 2.06
N GLU A 360 14.94 -8.50 2.11
CA GLU A 360 15.95 -8.98 1.20
C GLU A 360 15.42 -9.10 -0.23
N ALA A 361 14.21 -9.65 -0.43
CA ALA A 361 13.58 -9.75 -1.74
C ALA A 361 13.34 -8.36 -2.35
N LEU A 362 12.82 -7.44 -1.54
CA LEU A 362 12.60 -6.04 -1.94
C LEU A 362 13.91 -5.35 -2.30
N CYS A 363 14.92 -5.38 -1.40
CA CYS A 363 16.22 -4.74 -1.61
C CYS A 363 16.91 -5.27 -2.86
N SER A 364 16.91 -6.58 -3.09
CA SER A 364 17.51 -7.20 -4.27
C SER A 364 16.88 -6.67 -5.55
N SER A 365 15.53 -6.69 -5.61
CA SER A 365 14.78 -6.21 -6.77
C SER A 365 15.02 -4.72 -7.03
N LEU A 366 14.92 -3.88 -5.99
CA LEU A 366 15.11 -2.43 -6.12
C LEU A 366 16.53 -2.07 -6.54
N ASN A 367 17.57 -2.69 -5.97
CA ASN A 367 18.96 -2.43 -6.36
C ASN A 367 19.22 -2.79 -7.83
N GLN A 368 18.62 -3.87 -8.33
CA GLN A 368 18.72 -4.22 -9.75
C GLN A 368 18.07 -3.13 -10.64
N ILE A 369 16.89 -2.64 -10.27
CA ILE A 369 16.18 -1.58 -10.99
C ILE A 369 17.01 -0.29 -10.98
N LEU A 370 17.52 0.14 -9.82
CA LEU A 370 18.34 1.35 -9.69
C LEU A 370 19.59 1.27 -10.57
N SER A 371 20.26 0.12 -10.60
CA SER A 371 21.41 -0.08 -11.47
C SER A 371 21.05 0.07 -12.95
N GLN A 372 19.90 -0.45 -13.40
CA GLN A 372 19.43 -0.31 -14.78
C GLN A 372 19.13 1.15 -15.12
N VAL A 373 18.46 1.90 -14.22
CA VAL A 373 18.15 3.32 -14.44
C VAL A 373 19.41 4.16 -14.54
N LEU A 374 20.38 3.93 -13.64
CA LEU A 374 21.65 4.67 -13.61
C LEU A 374 22.54 4.39 -14.82
N THR A 375 22.51 3.16 -15.36
CA THR A 375 23.30 2.79 -16.54
C THR A 375 22.68 3.24 -17.87
N SER A 376 21.36 3.48 -17.89
CA SER A 376 20.64 3.94 -19.09
C SER A 376 20.93 5.39 -19.48
N ARG A 377 21.79 6.09 -18.73
CA ARG A 377 22.26 7.47 -19.00
C ARG A 377 23.38 7.55 -20.06
N LYS A 378 23.90 6.38 -20.45
CA LYS A 378 24.91 6.27 -21.53
C LYS A 378 24.23 5.98 -22.87
#